data_a9b5e364632780714d517c61734d88ad
#
_entry.id   a9b5e364632780714d517c61734d88ad
#
_cell.length_a   1.000
_cell.length_b   1.000
_cell.length_c   1.000
_cell.angle_alpha   90.00
_cell.angle_beta   90.00
_cell.angle_gamma   90.00
#
_symmetry.space_group_name_H-M   'P 1'
#
loop_
_entity.id
_entity.type
_entity.pdbx_description
1 polymer ?
#
loop_
_entity_poly.entity_id
_entity_poly.type
_entity_poly.pdbx_seq_one_letter_code
_entity_poly.pdbx_strand_id
1 'polypeptide(L)'
;GKVLWPSMSTLPKELIDLKRFHGHLGPYAVIGYRMGVIARARFPERIYALLHSGTRRPLSCMADGVQMSSCCTLGKGNITLRDDGEASAEFSDGFEHLRIDLLPEIRARIDTETTHATEEKISQELYEMPDASIFKITEGGSPPFGR
;
A
#
# COMPACT_ATOMS: atom_id res chain seq x y z
N GLY A 1 9.90 10.77 -34.40
CA GLY A 1 9.90 10.55 -33.83
C GLY A 1 9.56 10.28 -32.92
N LYS A 2 9.63 10.14 -32.78
CA LYS A 2 9.33 10.01 -32.01
C LYS A 2 9.74 9.92 -30.93
N VAL A 3 9.42 10.55 -30.67
CA VAL A 3 9.86 10.58 -29.29
C VAL A 3 9.03 9.66 -28.48
N LEU A 4 9.67 8.77 -27.80
CA LEU A 4 8.98 7.89 -26.89
C LEU A 4 8.73 8.60 -25.59
N TRP A 5 7.56 8.42 -25.08
CA TRP A 5 7.18 9.03 -23.83
C TRP A 5 7.62 8.17 -22.67
N PRO A 6 8.55 8.65 -21.87
CA PRO A 6 9.12 7.84 -20.78
C PRO A 6 8.07 7.23 -19.86
N SER A 7 7.00 7.98 -19.58
CA SER A 7 6.00 7.49 -18.63
C SER A 7 5.36 6.18 -19.05
N MET A 8 5.18 5.97 -20.36
CA MET A 8 4.54 4.74 -20.84
C MET A 8 5.48 3.56 -20.77
N SER A 9 6.74 3.78 -21.13
CA SER A 9 7.70 2.69 -21.28
C SER A 9 8.50 2.44 -20.03
N THR A 10 8.45 3.34 -19.04
CA THR A 10 9.33 3.27 -17.88
C THR A 10 8.63 2.86 -16.59
N LEU A 11 7.32 2.63 -16.62
CA LEU A 11 6.63 2.13 -15.45
C LEU A 11 7.13 0.73 -15.12
N PRO A 12 7.52 0.48 -13.86
CA PRO A 12 7.84 -0.87 -13.44
C PRO A 12 6.66 -1.80 -13.68
N LYS A 13 6.95 -3.06 -13.95
CA LYS A 13 5.91 -4.05 -14.23
C LYS A 13 4.89 -4.12 -13.11
N GLU A 14 5.33 -4.09 -11.87
CA GLU A 14 4.44 -4.17 -10.71
C GLU A 14 3.47 -3.00 -10.65
N LEU A 15 3.87 -1.82 -11.10
CA LEU A 15 2.96 -0.67 -11.16
C LEU A 15 2.00 -0.77 -12.34
N ILE A 16 2.43 -1.35 -13.44
CA ILE A 16 1.54 -1.65 -14.55
C ILE A 16 0.46 -2.63 -14.09
N ASP A 17 0.86 -3.68 -13.38
CA ASP A 17 -0.07 -4.67 -12.87
C ASP A 17 -1.05 -4.05 -11.87
N LEU A 18 -0.54 -3.19 -10.97
CA LEU A 18 -1.40 -2.50 -10.00
C LEU A 18 -2.40 -1.59 -10.71
N LYS A 19 -1.94 -0.84 -11.72
CA LYS A 19 -2.82 0.03 -12.49
C LYS A 19 -3.93 -0.77 -13.17
N ARG A 20 -3.60 -1.93 -13.72
CA ARG A 20 -4.60 -2.79 -14.38
C ARG A 20 -5.60 -3.35 -13.37
N PHE A 21 -5.13 -3.78 -12.22
CA PHE A 21 -6.00 -4.32 -11.18
C PHE A 21 -6.92 -3.25 -10.59
N HIS A 22 -6.36 -2.10 -10.25
CA HIS A 22 -7.10 -1.03 -9.56
C HIS A 22 -7.90 -0.13 -10.51
N GLY A 23 -7.51 -0.09 -11.78
CA GLY A 23 -8.19 0.72 -12.80
C GLY A 23 -7.46 2.00 -13.16
N HIS A 24 -6.59 2.49 -12.28
CA HIS A 24 -5.71 3.63 -12.52
C HIS A 24 -4.55 3.53 -11.53
N LEU A 25 -3.53 4.35 -11.71
CA LEU A 25 -2.40 4.36 -10.78
C LEU A 25 -2.59 5.51 -9.81
N GLY A 26 -2.96 5.17 -8.57
CA GLY A 26 -3.24 6.14 -7.52
C GLY A 26 -2.27 6.03 -6.36
N PRO A 27 -1.99 7.14 -5.67
CA PRO A 27 -0.99 7.15 -4.58
C PRO A 27 -1.29 6.19 -3.45
N TYR A 28 -2.54 6.12 -2.98
CA TYR A 28 -2.84 5.22 -1.86
C TYR A 28 -2.76 3.75 -2.26
N ALA A 29 -3.07 3.41 -3.50
CA ALA A 29 -2.86 2.05 -3.98
C ALA A 29 -1.37 1.69 -3.96
N VAL A 30 -0.50 2.63 -4.33
CA VAL A 30 0.95 2.42 -4.27
C VAL A 30 1.43 2.31 -2.83
N ILE A 31 0.90 3.14 -1.92
CA ILE A 31 1.24 3.04 -0.50
C ILE A 31 0.90 1.65 0.03
N GLY A 32 -0.30 1.17 -0.26
CA GLY A 32 -0.69 -0.19 0.15
C GLY A 32 0.20 -1.26 -0.46
N TYR A 33 0.55 -1.09 -1.72
CA TYR A 33 1.47 -2.01 -2.39
C TYR A 33 2.82 -2.07 -1.64
N ARG A 34 3.37 -0.90 -1.27
CA ARG A 34 4.63 -0.83 -0.56
C ARG A 34 4.54 -1.45 0.84
N MET A 35 3.42 -1.22 1.55
CA MET A 35 3.17 -1.87 2.84
C MET A 35 3.16 -3.39 2.71
N GLY A 36 2.48 -3.90 1.70
CA GLY A 36 2.39 -5.34 1.47
C GLY A 36 3.72 -5.98 1.12
N VAL A 37 4.58 -5.28 0.38
CA VAL A 37 5.94 -5.77 0.08
C VAL A 37 6.73 -5.95 1.36
N ILE A 38 6.70 -4.95 2.25
CA ILE A 38 7.41 -5.01 3.53
C ILE A 38 6.88 -6.19 4.37
N ALA A 39 5.56 -6.28 4.46
CA ALA A 39 4.92 -7.30 5.28
C ALA A 39 5.19 -8.72 4.75
N ARG A 40 5.14 -8.91 3.44
CA ARG A 40 5.38 -10.21 2.83
C ARG A 40 6.82 -10.66 3.03
N ALA A 41 7.78 -9.72 2.96
CA ALA A 41 9.17 -10.04 3.24
C ALA A 41 9.34 -10.48 4.70
N ARG A 42 8.59 -9.86 5.61
CA ARG A 42 8.64 -10.19 7.04
C ARG A 42 7.94 -11.51 7.35
N PHE A 43 6.83 -11.80 6.65
CA PHE A 43 6.01 -13.00 6.88
C PHE A 43 5.82 -13.75 5.55
N PRO A 44 6.84 -14.47 5.09
CA PRO A 44 6.78 -15.07 3.75
C PRO A 44 5.89 -16.31 3.66
N GLU A 45 5.57 -16.96 4.79
CA GLU A 45 4.85 -18.23 4.78
C GLU A 45 3.37 -18.07 5.06
N ARG A 46 3.03 -17.26 6.06
CA ARG A 46 1.65 -17.04 6.46
C ARG A 46 1.50 -15.59 6.84
N ILE A 47 0.43 -14.97 6.38
CA ILE A 47 0.24 -13.55 6.61
C ILE A 47 -1.26 -13.22 6.69
N TYR A 48 -1.58 -12.34 7.61
CA TYR A 48 -2.91 -11.76 7.79
C TYR A 48 -2.75 -10.25 7.84
N ALA A 49 -3.70 -9.52 7.27
CA ALA A 49 -3.64 -8.07 7.20
C ALA A 49 -4.87 -7.45 7.86
N LEU A 50 -4.64 -6.39 8.62
CA LEU A 50 -5.68 -5.55 9.21
C LEU A 50 -5.38 -4.12 8.81
N LEU A 51 -6.23 -3.52 7.98
CA LEU A 51 -5.99 -2.19 7.45
C LEU A 51 -6.86 -1.17 8.17
N HIS A 52 -6.21 -0.11 8.65
CA HIS A 52 -6.87 1.05 9.22
C HIS A 52 -7.06 2.09 8.13
N SER A 53 -7.79 1.72 7.10
CA SER A 53 -7.92 2.50 5.86
C SER A 53 -9.30 3.10 5.69
N GLY A 54 -10.23 2.76 6.58
CA GLY A 54 -11.61 3.04 6.28
C GLY A 54 -12.09 2.24 5.08
N THR A 55 -13.32 2.53 4.66
CA THR A 55 -13.97 1.85 3.54
C THR A 55 -14.30 2.81 2.40
N ARG A 56 -13.81 4.06 2.49
CA ARG A 56 -14.02 5.09 1.48
C ARG A 56 -12.73 5.44 0.78
N ARG A 57 -12.78 5.49 -0.53
CA ARG A 57 -11.66 6.00 -1.31
C ARG A 57 -11.51 7.51 -1.13
N PRO A 58 -10.31 8.08 -1.27
CA PRO A 58 -9.14 7.40 -1.85
C PRO A 58 -8.32 6.59 -0.85
N LEU A 59 -8.45 6.80 0.46
CA LEU A 59 -7.60 6.13 1.44
C LEU A 59 -7.76 4.61 1.40
N SER A 60 -9.00 4.12 1.27
CA SER A 60 -9.25 2.68 1.25
C SER A 60 -8.63 1.97 0.04
N CYS A 61 -8.17 2.73 -0.96
CA CYS A 61 -7.46 2.14 -2.10
C CYS A 61 -6.15 1.46 -1.68
N MET A 62 -5.65 1.75 -0.46
CA MET A 62 -4.55 1.00 0.11
C MET A 62 -4.80 -0.51 0.09
N ALA A 63 -6.07 -0.91 0.26
CA ALA A 63 -6.43 -2.33 0.30
C ALA A 63 -6.08 -3.04 -1.01
N ASP A 64 -6.27 -2.38 -2.15
CA ASP A 64 -5.94 -2.99 -3.43
C ASP A 64 -4.44 -3.24 -3.56
N GLY A 65 -3.64 -2.27 -3.14
CA GLY A 65 -2.18 -2.43 -3.16
C GLY A 65 -1.70 -3.55 -2.25
N VAL A 66 -2.23 -3.60 -1.03
CA VAL A 66 -1.88 -4.66 -0.07
C VAL A 66 -2.24 -6.03 -0.63
N GLN A 67 -3.40 -6.17 -1.24
CA GLN A 67 -3.81 -7.45 -1.81
C GLN A 67 -2.82 -7.97 -2.84
N MET A 68 -2.37 -7.08 -3.72
CA MET A 68 -1.47 -7.50 -4.80
C MET A 68 -0.10 -7.93 -4.29
N SER A 69 0.44 -7.26 -3.29
CA SER A 69 1.83 -7.48 -2.90
C SER A 69 2.00 -8.42 -1.72
N SER A 70 0.96 -8.58 -0.89
CA SER A 70 1.08 -9.37 0.34
C SER A 70 0.46 -10.76 0.22
N CYS A 71 -0.35 -10.99 -0.79
CA CYS A 71 -1.18 -12.20 -0.90
C CYS A 71 -2.29 -12.27 0.14
N CYS A 72 -2.58 -11.18 0.85
CA CYS A 72 -3.77 -11.08 1.68
C CYS A 72 -4.91 -10.60 0.79
N THR A 73 -5.89 -11.45 0.52
CA THR A 73 -6.91 -11.12 -0.46
C THR A 73 -8.31 -11.30 0.08
N LEU A 74 -9.24 -10.57 -0.52
CA LEU A 74 -10.65 -10.66 -0.18
C LEU A 74 -11.12 -12.12 -0.31
N GLY A 75 -10.73 -12.80 -1.39
CA GLY A 75 -11.16 -14.18 -1.64
C GLY A 75 -10.69 -15.17 -0.59
N LYS A 76 -9.51 -14.94 -0.01
CA LYS A 76 -8.99 -15.81 1.06
C LYS A 76 -9.49 -15.41 2.44
N GLY A 77 -10.05 -14.21 2.57
CA GLY A 77 -10.55 -13.74 3.86
C GLY A 77 -9.46 -13.40 4.87
N ASN A 78 -8.22 -13.20 4.42
CA ASN A 78 -7.11 -12.87 5.31
C ASN A 78 -6.72 -11.39 5.25
N ILE A 79 -7.65 -10.54 4.86
CA ILE A 79 -7.54 -9.10 4.91
C ILE A 79 -8.82 -8.52 5.50
N THR A 80 -8.68 -7.61 6.45
CA THR A 80 -9.80 -6.96 7.10
C THR A 80 -9.59 -5.45 7.06
N LEU A 81 -10.65 -4.70 6.79
CA LEU A 81 -10.60 -3.24 6.82
C LEU A 81 -11.33 -2.74 8.06
N ARG A 82 -10.69 -1.81 8.79
CA ARG A 82 -11.32 -1.07 9.89
C ARG A 82 -11.74 0.29 9.40
N ASP A 83 -12.91 0.73 9.83
CA ASP A 83 -13.49 2.01 9.39
C ASP A 83 -13.04 3.15 10.30
N ASP A 84 -11.74 3.32 10.41
CA ASP A 84 -11.13 4.35 11.28
C ASP A 84 -10.27 5.37 10.52
N GLY A 85 -9.87 5.08 9.30
CA GLY A 85 -9.20 6.07 8.45
C GLY A 85 -7.84 6.54 8.94
N GLU A 86 -7.05 5.67 9.57
CA GLU A 86 -5.78 6.06 10.18
C GLU A 86 -4.57 5.99 9.25
N ALA A 87 -4.74 5.53 8.03
CA ALA A 87 -3.65 5.36 7.06
C ALA A 87 -2.55 4.45 7.60
N SER A 88 -2.93 3.33 8.19
CA SER A 88 -2.02 2.37 8.81
C SER A 88 -2.44 0.96 8.44
N ALA A 89 -1.51 0.02 8.56
CA ALA A 89 -1.79 -1.38 8.37
C ALA A 89 -1.05 -2.21 9.42
N GLU A 90 -1.70 -3.28 9.88
CA GLU A 90 -1.09 -4.25 10.77
C GLU A 90 -1.04 -5.59 10.07
N PHE A 91 0.04 -6.31 10.31
CA PHE A 91 0.24 -7.63 9.70
C PHE A 91 0.71 -8.61 10.77
N SER A 92 0.35 -9.87 10.59
CA SER A 92 0.73 -10.91 11.54
C SER A 92 0.78 -12.26 10.83
N ASP A 93 1.61 -13.15 11.34
CA ASP A 93 1.62 -14.55 10.89
C ASP A 93 0.91 -15.47 11.89
N GLY A 94 0.26 -14.88 12.89
CA GLY A 94 -0.38 -15.61 13.99
C GLY A 94 0.51 -15.75 15.23
N PHE A 95 1.79 -15.38 15.10
CA PHE A 95 2.75 -15.49 16.21
C PHE A 95 3.46 -14.17 16.47
N GLU A 96 3.71 -13.39 15.44
CA GLU A 96 4.37 -12.09 15.54
C GLU A 96 3.52 -11.02 14.88
N HIS A 97 3.87 -9.76 15.12
CA HIS A 97 3.07 -8.62 14.73
C HIS A 97 3.95 -7.51 14.15
N LEU A 98 3.46 -6.86 13.11
CA LEU A 98 4.10 -5.73 12.47
C LEU A 98 3.06 -4.64 12.23
N ARG A 99 3.40 -3.39 12.55
CA ARG A 99 2.55 -2.25 12.21
C ARG A 99 3.30 -1.29 11.32
N ILE A 100 2.64 -0.81 10.27
CA ILE A 100 3.19 0.14 9.32
C ILE A 100 2.25 1.33 9.25
N ASP A 101 2.77 2.50 9.64
CA ASP A 101 2.02 3.75 9.61
C ASP A 101 2.54 4.63 8.48
N LEU A 102 1.64 5.19 7.69
CA LEU A 102 2.02 6.21 6.72
C LEU A 102 2.39 7.48 7.48
N LEU A 103 3.54 8.08 7.17
CA LEU A 103 3.95 9.31 7.84
C LEU A 103 2.94 10.43 7.55
N PRO A 104 2.59 11.22 8.59
CA PRO A 104 1.58 12.28 8.41
C PRO A 104 1.91 13.28 7.32
N GLU A 105 3.18 13.63 7.15
CA GLU A 105 3.59 14.56 6.10
C GLU A 105 3.40 13.98 4.70
N ILE A 106 3.54 12.68 4.54
CA ILE A 106 3.30 12.03 3.25
C ILE A 106 1.80 11.97 2.98
N ARG A 107 1.01 11.65 3.99
CA ARG A 107 -0.45 11.67 3.86
C ARG A 107 -0.93 13.06 3.46
N ALA A 108 -0.42 14.11 4.12
CA ALA A 108 -0.79 15.48 3.81
C ALA A 108 -0.41 15.84 2.36
N ARG A 109 0.77 15.43 1.90
CA ARG A 109 1.18 15.66 0.53
C ARG A 109 0.25 14.99 -0.46
N ILE A 110 -0.10 13.73 -0.23
CA ILE A 110 -1.02 13.01 -1.11
C ILE A 110 -2.36 13.72 -1.17
N ASP A 111 -2.90 14.09 -0.02
CA ASP A 111 -4.24 14.66 0.06
C ASP A 111 -4.30 16.06 -0.54
N THR A 112 -3.21 16.83 -0.50
CA THR A 112 -3.21 18.21 -1.03
C THR A 112 -2.74 18.31 -2.46
N GLU A 113 -1.86 17.41 -2.93
CA GLU A 113 -1.22 17.55 -4.24
C GLU A 113 -1.79 16.62 -5.31
N THR A 114 -2.54 15.60 -4.92
CA THR A 114 -3.03 14.63 -5.89
C THR A 114 -4.26 15.15 -6.63
N THR A 115 -4.15 15.20 -7.95
CA THR A 115 -5.26 15.49 -8.85
C THR A 115 -5.26 14.40 -9.91
N HIS A 116 -6.28 14.40 -10.77
CA HIS A 116 -6.31 13.47 -11.90
C HIS A 116 -5.06 13.60 -12.77
N ALA A 117 -4.54 14.83 -12.90
CA ALA A 117 -3.36 15.09 -13.73
C ALA A 117 -2.05 14.69 -13.06
N THR A 118 -1.97 14.66 -11.72
CA THR A 118 -0.73 14.41 -10.99
C THR A 118 -0.64 13.03 -10.36
N GLU A 119 -1.74 12.28 -10.34
CA GLU A 119 -1.79 11.05 -9.56
C GLU A 119 -0.73 10.03 -9.97
N GLU A 120 -0.48 9.87 -11.25
CA GLU A 120 0.48 8.89 -11.73
C GLU A 120 1.91 9.28 -11.40
N LYS A 121 2.22 10.58 -11.52
CA LYS A 121 3.55 11.08 -11.17
C LYS A 121 3.83 10.93 -9.70
N ILE A 122 2.89 11.33 -8.85
CA ILE A 122 3.05 11.20 -7.40
C ILE A 122 3.18 9.73 -7.01
N SER A 123 2.39 8.86 -7.64
CA SER A 123 2.47 7.42 -7.40
C SER A 123 3.85 6.86 -7.70
N GLN A 124 4.45 7.28 -8.82
CA GLN A 124 5.79 6.83 -9.16
C GLN A 124 6.83 7.34 -8.17
N GLU A 125 6.72 8.59 -7.75
CA GLU A 125 7.63 9.16 -6.76
C GLU A 125 7.56 8.39 -5.45
N LEU A 126 6.35 8.11 -4.98
CA LEU A 126 6.17 7.34 -3.74
C LEU A 126 6.70 5.92 -3.87
N TYR A 127 6.57 5.33 -5.04
CA TYR A 127 7.08 3.99 -5.28
C TYR A 127 8.61 3.93 -5.14
N GLU A 128 9.29 5.01 -5.48
CA GLU A 128 10.75 5.05 -5.51
C GLU A 128 11.38 5.56 -4.22
N MET A 129 10.60 6.13 -3.31
CA MET A 129 11.13 6.66 -2.06
C MET A 129 11.55 5.54 -1.11
N PRO A 130 12.61 5.74 -0.31
CA PRO A 130 13.00 4.75 0.70
C PRO A 130 11.88 4.53 1.72
N ASP A 131 11.78 3.32 2.26
CA ASP A 131 10.75 2.97 3.25
C ASP A 131 10.70 3.97 4.41
N ALA A 132 11.87 4.33 4.95
CA ALA A 132 11.94 5.21 6.12
C ALA A 132 11.46 6.63 5.82
N SER A 133 11.39 7.01 4.53
CA SER A 133 10.92 8.33 4.13
C SER A 133 9.40 8.42 4.05
N ILE A 134 8.72 7.28 4.04
CA ILE A 134 7.26 7.26 3.90
C ILE A 134 6.55 6.54 5.04
N PHE A 135 7.23 5.67 5.78
CA PHE A 135 6.61 4.85 6.82
C PHE A 135 7.32 4.93 8.15
N LYS A 136 6.51 4.75 9.22
CA LYS A 136 7.00 4.34 10.52
C LYS A 136 6.65 2.87 10.68
N ILE A 137 7.64 2.03 10.93
CA ILE A 137 7.46 0.59 11.04
C ILE A 137 7.73 0.19 12.49
N THR A 138 6.79 -0.54 13.10
CA THR A 138 6.88 -0.98 14.48
C THR A 138 6.75 -2.49 14.54
N GLU A 139 7.76 -3.17 15.09
CA GLU A 139 7.73 -4.61 15.32
C GLU A 139 7.11 -4.87 16.69
N GLY A 140 6.22 -5.84 16.77
CA GLY A 140 5.52 -6.11 18.02
C GLY A 140 4.55 -4.99 18.36
N GLY A 141 4.39 -4.67 19.61
CA GLY A 141 3.55 -3.54 20.05
C GLY A 141 2.07 -3.85 20.15
N SER A 142 1.60 -4.91 19.52
CA SER A 142 0.23 -5.41 19.61
C SER A 142 0.25 -6.92 19.61
N PRO A 143 -0.79 -7.57 20.14
CA PRO A 143 -0.86 -9.03 20.08
C PRO A 143 -0.91 -9.50 18.62
N PRO A 144 -0.27 -10.64 18.31
CA PRO A 144 -0.42 -11.24 16.99
C PRO A 144 -1.87 -11.67 16.76
N PHE A 145 -2.26 -11.72 15.49
CA PHE A 145 -3.61 -12.11 15.10
C PHE A 145 -3.55 -13.05 13.89
N GLY A 146 -4.70 -13.59 13.53
CA GLY A 146 -4.81 -14.58 12.47
C GLY A 146 -4.67 -15.98 13.03
N ARG A 147 -4.29 -16.93 12.19
CA ARG A 147 -4.15 -18.36 12.43
C ARG A 147 -5.27 -19.15 11.88
#